data_a918c183d0bca106d7b14b4529cd1ee1
#
_entry.id   a918c183d0bca106d7b14b4529cd1ee1
#
_cell.length_a   1.000
_cell.length_b   1.000
_cell.length_c   1.000
_cell.angle_alpha   90.00
_cell.angle_beta   90.00
_cell.angle_gamma   90.00
#
_symmetry.space_group_name_H-M   'P 1'
#
loop_
_entity.id
_entity.type
_entity.pdbx_description
1 polymer ?
#
loop_
_entity_poly.entity_id
_entity_poly.type
_entity_poly.pdbx_seq_one_letter_code
_entity_poly.pdbx_strand_id
1 'polypeptide(L)'
;AWLLYFILFILFTASIVYVLFYIYRLRHRVDMEQQLANIKLRFFTDISHELRTPLTLISSPVTEVLENEPLSPSAREHLTLVHQNTERMLRLMNQILDFRKIQNQKMKLLIEETDLIPLLQKVMSSFKSIAEEKNINYQLTSTIQSVYSWVDRDKFEKIFFNLLSNAFKYTPADKSITVNMTT
;
A
#
# COMPACT_ATOMS: atom_id res chain seq x y z
N ALA A 1 -41.97 4.19 -56.59
CA ALA A 1 -40.67 4.78 -56.22
C ALA A 1 -40.73 5.55 -54.91
N TRP A 2 -41.66 6.45 -54.67
CA TRP A 2 -41.78 7.29 -53.46
C TRP A 2 -41.95 6.51 -52.18
N LEU A 3 -42.71 5.41 -52.18
CA LEU A 3 -42.92 4.54 -51.00
C LEU A 3 -41.58 3.91 -50.54
N LEU A 4 -40.74 3.52 -51.45
CA LEU A 4 -39.43 2.91 -51.16
C LEU A 4 -38.50 3.94 -50.48
N TYR A 5 -38.43 5.17 -50.96
CA TYR A 5 -37.65 6.24 -50.38
C TYR A 5 -38.14 6.60 -48.96
N PHE A 6 -39.44 6.61 -48.77
CA PHE A 6 -40.05 6.85 -47.44
C PHE A 6 -39.70 5.77 -46.45
N ILE A 7 -39.76 4.48 -46.85
CA ILE A 7 -39.36 3.35 -45.99
C ILE A 7 -37.88 3.44 -45.65
N LEU A 8 -37.01 3.70 -46.63
CA LEU A 8 -35.58 3.87 -46.39
C LEU A 8 -35.28 5.02 -45.44
N PHE A 9 -36.00 6.14 -45.57
CA PHE A 9 -35.86 7.29 -44.67
C PHE A 9 -36.24 6.93 -43.22
N ILE A 10 -37.35 6.18 -43.03
CA ILE A 10 -37.78 5.73 -41.69
C ILE A 10 -36.73 4.77 -41.10
N LEU A 11 -36.22 3.82 -41.88
CA LEU A 11 -35.20 2.89 -41.40
C LEU A 11 -33.91 3.59 -41.03
N PHE A 12 -33.52 4.59 -41.81
CA PHE A 12 -32.33 5.39 -41.53
C PHE A 12 -32.49 6.23 -40.25
N THR A 13 -33.62 6.90 -40.06
CA THR A 13 -33.89 7.67 -38.83
C THR A 13 -34.00 6.78 -37.62
N ALA A 14 -34.64 5.59 -37.73
CA ALA A 14 -34.72 4.60 -36.65
C ALA A 14 -33.34 4.07 -36.27
N SER A 15 -32.47 3.85 -37.26
CA SER A 15 -31.07 3.44 -37.02
C SER A 15 -30.28 4.49 -36.25
N ILE A 16 -30.41 5.77 -36.62
CA ILE A 16 -29.76 6.87 -35.91
C ILE A 16 -30.26 6.95 -34.47
N VAL A 17 -31.57 6.91 -34.23
CA VAL A 17 -32.17 6.93 -32.88
C VAL A 17 -31.67 5.76 -32.04
N TYR A 18 -31.60 4.56 -32.63
CA TYR A 18 -31.08 3.38 -31.95
C TYR A 18 -29.62 3.54 -31.55
N VAL A 19 -28.75 4.04 -32.45
CA VAL A 19 -27.34 4.28 -32.16
C VAL A 19 -27.17 5.33 -31.06
N LEU A 20 -27.92 6.44 -31.12
CA LEU A 20 -27.90 7.47 -30.08
C LEU A 20 -28.33 6.95 -28.72
N PHE A 21 -29.42 6.14 -28.71
CA PHE A 21 -29.89 5.50 -27.49
C PHE A 21 -28.87 4.50 -26.92
N TYR A 22 -28.21 3.73 -27.80
CA TYR A 22 -27.14 2.80 -27.39
C TYR A 22 -25.95 3.55 -26.77
N ILE A 23 -25.49 4.62 -27.42
CA ILE A 23 -24.41 5.49 -26.91
C ILE A 23 -24.79 6.10 -25.57
N TYR A 24 -26.03 6.60 -25.43
CA TYR A 24 -26.53 7.15 -24.17
C TYR A 24 -26.51 6.10 -23.05
N ARG A 25 -26.99 4.88 -23.31
CA ARG A 25 -26.95 3.78 -22.35
C ARG A 25 -25.53 3.41 -21.92
N LEU A 26 -24.59 3.35 -22.89
CA LEU A 26 -23.19 3.06 -22.59
C LEU A 26 -22.58 4.14 -21.68
N ARG A 27 -22.77 5.41 -22.02
CA ARG A 27 -22.28 6.52 -21.19
C ARG A 27 -22.85 6.46 -19.78
N HIS A 28 -24.15 6.25 -19.66
CA HIS A 28 -24.79 6.16 -18.34
C HIS A 28 -24.23 4.99 -17.49
N ARG A 29 -23.93 3.85 -18.08
CA ARG A 29 -23.29 2.75 -17.36
C ARG A 29 -21.88 3.13 -16.87
N VAL A 30 -21.08 3.73 -17.73
CA VAL A 30 -19.72 4.16 -17.37
C VAL A 30 -19.77 5.21 -16.24
N ASP A 31 -20.67 6.17 -16.33
CA ASP A 31 -20.87 7.19 -15.28
C ASP A 31 -21.28 6.57 -13.94
N MET A 32 -22.19 5.60 -13.96
CA MET A 32 -22.61 4.88 -12.75
C MET A 32 -21.48 4.07 -12.12
N GLU A 33 -20.68 3.37 -12.94
CA GLU A 33 -19.51 2.63 -12.45
C GLU A 33 -18.47 3.56 -11.85
N GLN A 34 -18.21 4.71 -12.47
CA GLN A 34 -17.31 5.73 -11.94
C GLN A 34 -17.83 6.32 -10.63
N GLN A 35 -19.12 6.62 -10.54
CA GLN A 35 -19.73 7.13 -9.30
C GLN A 35 -19.61 6.10 -8.17
N LEU A 36 -19.93 4.83 -8.43
CA LEU A 36 -19.77 3.75 -7.44
C LEU A 36 -18.30 3.58 -7.00
N ALA A 37 -17.38 3.64 -7.95
CA ALA A 37 -15.95 3.60 -7.64
C ALA A 37 -15.57 4.79 -6.74
N ASN A 38 -16.01 6.00 -7.07
CA ASN A 38 -15.74 7.21 -6.28
C ASN A 38 -16.35 7.15 -4.87
N ILE A 39 -17.58 6.66 -4.72
CA ILE A 39 -18.23 6.47 -3.41
C ILE A 39 -17.44 5.47 -2.56
N LYS A 40 -17.13 4.29 -3.11
CA LYS A 40 -16.29 3.29 -2.43
C LYS A 40 -14.96 3.89 -2.02
N LEU A 41 -14.38 4.66 -2.91
CA LEU A 41 -13.11 5.31 -2.68
C LEU A 41 -13.19 6.35 -1.53
N ARG A 42 -14.19 7.17 -1.47
CA ARG A 42 -14.41 8.16 -0.41
C ARG A 42 -14.67 7.48 0.94
N PHE A 43 -15.54 6.49 0.95
CA PHE A 43 -15.85 5.71 2.15
C PHE A 43 -14.60 5.13 2.83
N PHE A 44 -13.68 4.52 2.07
CA PHE A 44 -12.45 3.99 2.66
C PHE A 44 -11.51 5.07 3.19
N THR A 45 -11.49 6.28 2.59
CA THR A 45 -10.67 7.39 3.12
C THR A 45 -11.23 7.86 4.45
N ASP A 46 -12.53 8.10 4.48
CA ASP A 46 -13.19 8.64 5.64
C ASP A 46 -13.04 7.65 6.82
N ILE A 47 -13.31 6.35 6.59
CA ILE A 47 -13.08 5.31 7.60
C ILE A 47 -11.60 5.24 8.04
N SER A 48 -10.65 5.36 7.10
CA SER A 48 -9.24 5.30 7.48
C SER A 48 -8.83 6.48 8.37
N HIS A 49 -9.37 7.67 8.13
CA HIS A 49 -9.13 8.81 9.01
C HIS A 49 -9.83 8.64 10.37
N GLU A 50 -11.08 8.19 10.37
CA GLU A 50 -11.87 7.96 11.58
C GLU A 50 -11.29 6.85 12.47
N LEU A 51 -10.65 5.83 11.88
CA LEU A 51 -10.01 4.76 12.65
C LEU A 51 -8.57 5.13 13.09
N ARG A 52 -7.85 5.97 12.34
CA ARG A 52 -6.48 6.37 12.71
C ARG A 52 -6.46 7.07 14.06
N THR A 53 -7.36 8.02 14.27
CA THR A 53 -7.40 8.83 15.48
C THR A 53 -7.53 7.98 16.76
N PRO A 54 -8.53 7.09 16.92
CA PRO A 54 -8.63 6.25 18.10
C PRO A 54 -7.45 5.28 18.25
N LEU A 55 -6.93 4.72 17.15
CA LEU A 55 -5.77 3.84 17.22
C LEU A 55 -4.51 4.58 17.69
N THR A 56 -4.28 5.80 17.24
CA THR A 56 -3.16 6.62 17.71
C THR A 56 -3.34 6.98 19.18
N LEU A 57 -4.58 7.31 19.61
CA LEU A 57 -4.90 7.60 21.02
C LEU A 57 -4.75 6.35 21.92
N ILE A 58 -4.80 5.15 21.38
CA ILE A 58 -4.50 3.92 22.11
C ILE A 58 -2.99 3.64 22.09
N SER A 59 -2.34 3.76 20.94
CA SER A 59 -0.91 3.42 20.78
C SER A 59 -0.01 4.31 21.65
N SER A 60 -0.26 5.62 21.67
CA SER A 60 0.58 6.57 22.35
C SER A 60 0.69 6.34 23.89
N PRO A 61 -0.42 6.24 24.64
CA PRO A 61 -0.34 5.95 26.08
C PRO A 61 0.23 4.54 26.38
N VAL A 62 -0.08 3.56 25.53
CA VAL A 62 0.47 2.21 25.72
C VAL A 62 1.99 2.21 25.55
N THR A 63 2.51 2.95 24.57
CA THR A 63 3.96 3.12 24.39
C THR A 63 4.59 3.82 25.59
N GLU A 64 3.98 4.91 26.06
CA GLU A 64 4.46 5.66 27.21
C GLU A 64 4.55 4.80 28.49
N VAL A 65 3.52 4.00 28.75
CA VAL A 65 3.51 3.06 29.90
C VAL A 65 4.56 1.94 29.74
N LEU A 66 4.71 1.39 28.53
CA LEU A 66 5.71 0.34 28.26
C LEU A 66 7.15 0.82 28.45
N GLU A 67 7.42 2.11 28.14
CA GLU A 67 8.75 2.71 28.20
C GLU A 67 9.10 3.23 29.59
N ASN A 68 8.12 3.85 30.31
CA ASN A 68 8.39 4.64 31.50
C ASN A 68 7.91 4.04 32.82
N GLU A 69 7.03 3.02 32.78
CA GLU A 69 6.45 2.48 34.02
C GLU A 69 7.03 1.10 34.40
N PRO A 70 7.23 0.85 35.69
CA PRO A 70 7.58 -0.49 36.16
C PRO A 70 6.37 -1.41 36.09
N LEU A 71 6.39 -2.35 35.16
CA LEU A 71 5.29 -3.28 34.89
C LEU A 71 5.60 -4.70 35.39
N SER A 72 4.57 -5.38 35.89
CA SER A 72 4.67 -6.83 36.07
C SER A 72 4.90 -7.54 34.72
N PRO A 73 5.53 -8.72 34.71
CA PRO A 73 5.76 -9.45 33.47
C PRO A 73 4.48 -9.67 32.64
N SER A 74 3.39 -10.04 33.32
CA SER A 74 2.08 -10.24 32.68
C SER A 74 1.50 -8.95 32.10
N ALA A 75 1.57 -7.83 32.82
CA ALA A 75 1.10 -6.54 32.35
C ALA A 75 1.90 -6.06 31.11
N ARG A 76 3.21 -6.24 31.13
CA ARG A 76 4.09 -5.92 30.01
C ARG A 76 3.75 -6.75 28.77
N GLU A 77 3.52 -8.05 28.93
CA GLU A 77 3.12 -8.93 27.85
C GLU A 77 1.80 -8.48 27.20
N HIS A 78 0.76 -8.21 28.00
CA HIS A 78 -0.53 -7.76 27.48
C HIS A 78 -0.44 -6.40 26.77
N LEU A 79 0.27 -5.42 27.37
CA LEU A 79 0.44 -4.11 26.74
C LEU A 79 1.26 -4.19 25.45
N THR A 80 2.28 -5.04 25.41
CA THR A 80 3.05 -5.30 24.19
C THR A 80 2.17 -5.88 23.09
N LEU A 81 1.27 -6.81 23.43
CA LEU A 81 0.31 -7.37 22.47
C LEU A 81 -0.66 -6.31 21.96
N VAL A 82 -1.17 -5.45 22.83
CA VAL A 82 -2.05 -4.32 22.44
C VAL A 82 -1.30 -3.37 21.50
N HIS A 83 -0.07 -2.97 21.86
CA HIS A 83 0.76 -2.10 21.04
C HIS A 83 1.01 -2.69 19.65
N GLN A 84 1.44 -3.95 19.58
CA GLN A 84 1.69 -4.63 18.30
C GLN A 84 0.46 -4.70 17.39
N ASN A 85 -0.72 -4.99 17.96
CA ASN A 85 -1.95 -5.05 17.19
C ASN A 85 -2.40 -3.66 16.71
N THR A 86 -2.25 -2.63 17.54
CA THR A 86 -2.56 -1.25 17.18
C THR A 86 -1.67 -0.76 16.03
N GLU A 87 -0.37 -1.01 16.14
CA GLU A 87 0.59 -0.71 15.07
C GLU A 87 0.31 -1.48 13.77
N ARG A 88 -0.10 -2.74 13.90
CA ARG A 88 -0.53 -3.54 12.73
C ARG A 88 -1.74 -2.92 12.04
N MET A 89 -2.75 -2.47 12.81
CA MET A 89 -3.94 -1.82 12.26
C MET A 89 -3.58 -0.50 11.58
N LEU A 90 -2.73 0.33 12.19
CA LEU A 90 -2.26 1.58 11.58
C LEU A 90 -1.53 1.33 10.26
N ARG A 91 -0.68 0.30 10.18
CA ARG A 91 -0.02 -0.09 8.93
C ARG A 91 -1.00 -0.52 7.85
N LEU A 92 -1.99 -1.35 8.17
CA LEU A 92 -3.02 -1.78 7.21
C LEU A 92 -3.82 -0.61 6.66
N MET A 93 -4.20 0.33 7.52
CA MET A 93 -4.91 1.54 7.10
C MET A 93 -4.07 2.41 6.15
N ASN A 94 -2.79 2.60 6.47
CA ASN A 94 -1.89 3.33 5.60
C ASN A 94 -1.71 2.63 4.23
N GLN A 95 -1.67 1.30 4.20
CA GLN A 95 -1.63 0.52 2.95
C GLN A 95 -2.91 0.74 2.11
N ILE A 96 -4.09 0.77 2.73
CA ILE A 96 -5.36 1.06 2.04
C ILE A 96 -5.34 2.48 1.46
N LEU A 97 -4.85 3.47 2.21
CA LEU A 97 -4.74 4.85 1.72
C LEU A 97 -3.72 4.99 0.58
N ASP A 98 -2.58 4.32 0.66
CA ASP A 98 -1.58 4.33 -0.41
C ASP A 98 -2.11 3.65 -1.68
N PHE A 99 -2.78 2.50 -1.55
CA PHE A 99 -3.45 1.83 -2.67
C PHE A 99 -4.45 2.75 -3.38
N ARG A 100 -5.21 3.54 -2.62
CA ARG A 100 -6.14 4.54 -3.17
C ARG A 100 -5.45 5.67 -3.92
N LYS A 101 -4.33 6.19 -3.39
CA LYS A 101 -3.55 7.22 -4.09
C LYS A 101 -3.06 6.70 -5.45
N ILE A 102 -2.69 5.41 -5.51
CA ILE A 102 -2.30 4.76 -6.76
C ILE A 102 -3.48 4.67 -7.73
N GLN A 103 -4.63 4.11 -7.29
CA GLN A 103 -5.82 3.96 -8.14
C GLN A 103 -6.31 5.29 -8.73
N ASN A 104 -6.24 6.37 -7.96
CA ASN A 104 -6.66 7.70 -8.40
C ASN A 104 -5.58 8.46 -9.18
N GLN A 105 -4.44 7.85 -9.49
CA GLN A 105 -3.30 8.50 -10.14
C GLN A 105 -2.83 9.77 -9.39
N LYS A 106 -3.13 9.86 -8.09
CA LYS A 106 -2.74 10.98 -7.22
C LYS A 106 -1.42 10.75 -6.48
N MET A 107 -0.83 9.58 -6.63
CA MET A 107 0.48 9.30 -6.07
C MET A 107 1.54 10.02 -6.89
N LYS A 108 2.09 11.09 -6.34
CA LYS A 108 3.26 11.76 -6.90
C LYS A 108 4.51 11.04 -6.44
N LEU A 109 5.43 10.81 -7.34
CA LEU A 109 6.77 10.32 -7.02
C LEU A 109 7.70 11.51 -6.82
N LEU A 110 8.43 11.48 -5.71
CA LEU A 110 9.50 12.44 -5.40
C LEU A 110 10.82 11.75 -5.71
N ILE A 111 11.22 11.88 -6.97
CA ILE A 111 12.44 11.23 -7.47
C ILE A 111 13.66 12.07 -7.12
N GLU A 112 14.62 11.48 -6.42
CA GLU A 112 15.89 12.08 -6.06
C GLU A 112 17.04 11.11 -6.28
N GLU A 113 18.25 11.64 -6.52
CA GLU A 113 19.44 10.82 -6.60
C GLU A 113 19.80 10.30 -5.21
N THR A 114 19.84 9.00 -5.06
CA THR A 114 19.99 8.34 -3.76
C THR A 114 21.02 7.23 -3.84
N ASP A 115 21.92 7.17 -2.87
CA ASP A 115 22.78 5.99 -2.69
C ASP A 115 21.95 4.87 -2.04
N LEU A 116 21.78 3.78 -2.77
CA LEU A 116 20.93 2.67 -2.34
C LEU A 116 21.58 1.81 -1.24
N ILE A 117 22.90 1.79 -1.10
CA ILE A 117 23.59 0.96 -0.10
C ILE A 117 23.24 1.40 1.33
N PRO A 118 23.43 2.68 1.71
CA PRO A 118 23.03 3.15 3.04
C PRO A 118 21.52 3.03 3.28
N LEU A 119 20.72 3.25 2.23
CA LEU A 119 19.27 3.14 2.33
C LEU A 119 18.83 1.70 2.67
N LEU A 120 19.38 0.71 1.98
CA LEU A 120 19.16 -0.71 2.24
C LEU A 120 19.63 -1.10 3.64
N GLN A 121 20.82 -0.67 4.05
CA GLN A 121 21.36 -0.94 5.40
C GLN A 121 20.47 -0.38 6.49
N LYS A 122 19.92 0.83 6.30
CA LYS A 122 18.95 1.44 7.22
C LYS A 122 17.71 0.57 7.39
N VAL A 123 17.09 0.11 6.28
CA VAL A 123 15.90 -0.76 6.36
C VAL A 123 16.26 -2.11 6.95
N MET A 124 17.39 -2.68 6.56
CA MET A 124 17.88 -3.96 7.10
C MET A 124 18.12 -3.91 8.61
N SER A 125 18.53 -2.79 9.16
CA SER A 125 18.77 -2.65 10.60
C SER A 125 17.52 -2.90 11.44
N SER A 126 16.32 -2.63 10.91
CA SER A 126 15.04 -2.87 11.58
C SER A 126 14.72 -4.36 11.78
N PHE A 127 15.41 -5.25 11.10
CA PHE A 127 15.20 -6.69 11.17
C PHE A 127 16.30 -7.45 11.93
N LYS A 128 17.32 -6.76 12.44
CA LYS A 128 18.45 -7.41 13.14
C LYS A 128 18.00 -8.20 14.36
N SER A 129 17.14 -7.63 15.21
CA SER A 129 16.64 -8.31 16.41
C SER A 129 15.89 -9.60 16.08
N ILE A 130 15.05 -9.59 15.03
CA ILE A 130 14.33 -10.79 14.57
C ILE A 130 15.30 -11.81 13.98
N ALA A 131 16.34 -11.37 13.29
CA ALA A 131 17.36 -12.27 12.74
C ALA A 131 18.12 -12.99 13.86
N GLU A 132 18.50 -12.27 14.92
CA GLU A 132 19.16 -12.83 16.10
C GLU A 132 18.25 -13.80 16.85
N GLU A 133 16.99 -13.41 17.11
CA GLU A 133 15.99 -14.26 17.79
C GLU A 133 15.76 -15.60 17.07
N LYS A 134 15.69 -15.57 15.73
CA LYS A 134 15.46 -16.76 14.90
C LYS A 134 16.75 -17.46 14.47
N ASN A 135 17.91 -17.00 14.90
CA ASN A 135 19.22 -17.49 14.45
C ASN A 135 19.34 -17.52 12.90
N ILE A 136 18.83 -16.46 12.23
CA ILE A 136 18.90 -16.33 10.77
C ILE A 136 20.21 -15.64 10.39
N ASN A 137 21.01 -16.26 9.50
CA ASN A 137 22.16 -15.61 8.90
C ASN A 137 21.67 -14.53 7.92
N TYR A 138 21.75 -13.26 8.37
CA TYR A 138 21.19 -12.10 7.68
C TYR A 138 22.27 -11.15 7.23
N GLN A 139 22.45 -11.00 5.91
CA GLN A 139 23.54 -10.21 5.36
C GLN A 139 23.21 -9.47 4.07
N LEU A 140 23.87 -8.33 3.87
CA LEU A 140 23.94 -7.61 2.61
C LEU A 140 25.27 -7.95 1.94
N THR A 141 25.21 -8.48 0.73
CA THR A 141 26.38 -8.70 -0.11
C THR A 141 26.33 -7.73 -1.29
N SER A 142 27.39 -6.96 -1.48
CA SER A 142 27.53 -6.06 -2.61
C SER A 142 28.96 -6.10 -3.13
N THR A 143 29.09 -6.15 -4.44
CA THR A 143 30.40 -6.02 -5.13
C THR A 143 30.82 -4.55 -5.27
N ILE A 144 29.92 -3.61 -4.94
CA ILE A 144 30.09 -2.17 -5.15
C ILE A 144 29.90 -1.45 -3.81
N GLN A 145 30.69 -0.42 -3.56
CA GLN A 145 30.63 0.35 -2.32
C GLN A 145 29.48 1.36 -2.29
N SER A 146 29.09 1.90 -3.44
CA SER A 146 27.98 2.85 -3.57
C SER A 146 27.24 2.64 -4.89
N VAL A 147 25.93 2.77 -4.87
CA VAL A 147 25.07 2.66 -6.06
C VAL A 147 24.08 3.81 -6.03
N TYR A 148 24.32 4.78 -6.89
CA TYR A 148 23.41 5.92 -7.06
C TYR A 148 22.32 5.60 -8.07
N SER A 149 21.07 5.88 -7.70
CA SER A 149 19.92 5.73 -8.58
C SER A 149 18.87 6.80 -8.31
N TRP A 150 18.10 7.13 -9.32
CA TRP A 150 16.99 8.08 -9.24
C TRP A 150 15.73 7.37 -8.74
N VAL A 151 15.43 7.49 -7.46
CA VAL A 151 14.33 6.79 -6.82
C VAL A 151 13.53 7.71 -5.90
N ASP A 152 12.28 7.37 -5.66
CA ASP A 152 11.52 7.91 -4.53
C ASP A 152 11.94 7.11 -3.28
N ARG A 153 12.69 7.76 -2.41
CA ARG A 153 13.29 7.16 -1.23
C ARG A 153 12.24 6.51 -0.31
N ASP A 154 11.13 7.21 -0.04
CA ASP A 154 10.08 6.70 0.84
C ASP A 154 9.40 5.46 0.25
N LYS A 155 9.16 5.45 -1.07
CA LYS A 155 8.54 4.32 -1.74
C LYS A 155 9.49 3.14 -1.82
N PHE A 156 10.77 3.41 -2.08
CA PHE A 156 11.80 2.39 -2.09
C PHE A 156 11.95 1.73 -0.72
N GLU A 157 12.05 2.53 0.37
CA GLU A 157 12.09 2.02 1.75
C GLU A 157 10.88 1.11 2.05
N LYS A 158 9.67 1.54 1.67
CA LYS A 158 8.43 0.75 1.87
C LYS A 158 8.43 -0.57 1.11
N ILE A 159 8.85 -0.54 -0.16
CA ILE A 159 8.92 -1.77 -0.99
C ILE A 159 9.91 -2.74 -0.36
N PHE A 160 11.10 -2.25 -0.02
CA PHE A 160 12.15 -3.09 0.51
C PHE A 160 11.81 -3.65 1.88
N PHE A 161 11.20 -2.83 2.76
CA PHE A 161 10.67 -3.29 4.05
C PHE A 161 9.65 -4.41 3.88
N ASN A 162 8.72 -4.29 2.92
CA ASN A 162 7.72 -5.33 2.65
C ASN A 162 8.36 -6.63 2.15
N LEU A 163 9.38 -6.53 1.29
CA LEU A 163 10.11 -7.71 0.81
C LEU A 163 10.84 -8.43 1.94
N LEU A 164 11.53 -7.68 2.79
CA LEU A 164 12.21 -8.26 3.96
C LEU A 164 11.22 -8.83 4.96
N SER A 165 10.14 -8.12 5.26
CA SER A 165 9.09 -8.62 6.15
C SER A 165 8.53 -9.97 5.68
N ASN A 166 8.31 -10.12 4.38
CA ASN A 166 7.90 -11.39 3.79
C ASN A 166 9.01 -12.45 3.89
N ALA A 167 10.26 -12.09 3.61
CA ALA A 167 11.38 -13.01 3.75
C ALA A 167 11.49 -13.55 5.17
N PHE A 168 11.45 -12.69 6.19
CA PHE A 168 11.50 -13.12 7.61
C PHE A 168 10.26 -13.89 8.06
N LYS A 169 9.09 -13.62 7.48
CA LYS A 169 7.86 -14.35 7.77
C LYS A 169 7.91 -15.80 7.29
N TYR A 170 8.48 -16.02 6.11
CA TYR A 170 8.46 -17.32 5.45
C TYR A 170 9.77 -18.10 5.59
N THR A 171 10.82 -17.50 6.16
CA THR A 171 12.08 -18.20 6.44
C THR A 171 12.04 -18.81 7.83
N PRO A 172 12.20 -20.14 7.96
CA PRO A 172 12.33 -20.80 9.24
C PRO A 172 13.59 -20.34 10.00
N ALA A 173 13.64 -20.63 11.31
CA ALA A 173 14.85 -20.45 12.11
C ALA A 173 16.04 -21.25 11.55
N ASP A 174 17.25 -20.83 11.87
CA ASP A 174 18.52 -21.45 11.46
C ASP A 174 18.75 -21.49 9.93
N LYS A 175 18.15 -20.57 9.20
CA LYS A 175 18.31 -20.38 7.75
C LYS A 175 19.03 -19.08 7.43
N SER A 176 19.10 -18.74 6.16
CA SER A 176 19.75 -17.50 5.70
C SER A 176 18.81 -16.62 4.88
N ILE A 177 18.94 -15.31 5.05
CA ILE A 177 18.35 -14.29 4.21
C ILE A 177 19.51 -13.41 3.70
N THR A 178 19.74 -13.41 2.41
CA THR A 178 20.78 -12.63 1.79
C THR A 178 20.19 -11.62 0.84
N VAL A 179 20.54 -10.36 1.01
CA VAL A 179 20.28 -9.29 0.07
C VAL A 179 21.52 -9.14 -0.80
N ASN A 180 21.37 -9.38 -2.10
CA ASN A 180 22.51 -9.30 -3.02
C ASN A 180 22.32 -8.12 -3.99
N MET A 181 23.30 -7.25 -4.07
CA MET A 181 23.34 -6.15 -5.01
C MET A 181 24.47 -6.38 -6.02
N THR A 182 24.06 -6.54 -7.26
CA THR A 182 24.95 -6.74 -8.41
C THR A 182 24.64 -5.68 -9.47
N THR A 183 25.62 -5.34 -10.29
CA THR A 183 25.47 -4.51 -11.51
C THR A 183 25.01 -5.37 -12.67
#